data_cac585b1ee8c563e507166d35e28ad07
#
_entry.id   cac585b1ee8c563e507166d35e28ad07
#
_cell.length_a   1.000
_cell.length_b   1.000
_cell.length_c   1.000
_cell.angle_alpha   90.00
_cell.angle_beta   90.00
_cell.angle_gamma   90.00
#
_symmetry.space_group_name_H-M   'P 1'
#
loop_
_entity.id
_entity.type
_entity.pdbx_description
1 polymer ?
#
loop_
_entity_poly.entity_id
_entity_poly.type
_entity_poly.pdbx_seq_one_letter_code
_entity_poly.pdbx_strand_id
1 'polypeptide(L)'
;MTITADMTFGEIALLPEFAGFGEHLMLCRPSTWERMWDKPIVSHMNSDTNPYAAARVLRGLNRIVELVDAGGRVAYDIWDEADCIRDPTRRYVKLFFFPGRPGAPFIIALSGGGYQSVCHQMEGFPVAPELNDAGYNVFVLSYRVRIEPLMPRPIDDLNRAVRFVLENSTVFNVAKSYAVIGFSAGAHLAAEWGTDNKGFASYGCEAPKALVLCYAPIDLHGLENTSDNRFIDSVCGEAGRDALEDFCINQHVWEQYPPTYLWQCADDDIVSPDNYKKMVDALDAAGVHHEGVMYPEGGHALMKPHAPEVDHWCLGAIEFLKGYLG
;
A
#
# COMPACT_ATOMS: atom_id res chain seq x y z
N MET A 1 23.72 7.50 9.78
CA MET A 1 23.05 7.48 11.11
C MET A 1 22.18 6.21 11.22
N THR A 2 21.79 5.75 12.42
CA THR A 2 20.87 4.60 12.58
C THR A 2 19.63 5.05 13.32
N ILE A 3 18.45 4.78 12.77
CA ILE A 3 17.16 5.06 13.41
C ILE A 3 16.90 3.97 14.45
N THR A 4 16.51 4.39 15.66
CA THR A 4 16.23 3.54 16.81
C THR A 4 14.74 3.65 17.21
N ALA A 5 14.26 2.70 18.04
CA ALA A 5 12.84 2.60 18.40
C ALA A 5 12.33 3.78 19.25
N ASP A 6 13.23 4.43 19.97
CA ASP A 6 12.95 5.59 20.84
C ASP A 6 12.91 6.92 20.08
N MET A 7 13.43 6.98 18.84
CA MET A 7 13.34 8.19 18.03
C MET A 7 11.89 8.50 17.67
N THR A 8 11.54 9.78 17.76
CA THR A 8 10.18 10.25 17.47
C THR A 8 9.94 10.46 15.97
N PHE A 9 8.67 10.54 15.58
CA PHE A 9 8.29 10.91 14.21
C PHE A 9 8.94 12.24 13.79
N GLY A 10 8.94 13.25 14.66
CA GLY A 10 9.52 14.55 14.39
C GLY A 10 11.04 14.51 14.20
N GLU A 11 11.74 13.79 15.07
CA GLU A 11 13.20 13.63 14.95
C GLU A 11 13.57 12.97 13.62
N ILE A 12 12.86 11.89 13.23
CA ILE A 12 13.13 11.19 11.96
C ILE A 12 12.78 12.06 10.77
N ALA A 13 11.61 12.74 10.79
CA ALA A 13 11.19 13.61 9.70
C ALA A 13 12.16 14.79 9.43
N LEU A 14 12.92 15.21 10.44
CA LEU A 14 13.91 16.28 10.34
C LEU A 14 15.31 15.79 9.98
N LEU A 15 15.56 14.49 9.89
CA LEU A 15 16.87 13.98 9.46
C LEU A 15 17.19 14.47 8.04
N PRO A 16 18.45 14.77 7.73
CA PRO A 16 18.88 15.15 6.38
C PRO A 16 18.48 14.12 5.32
N GLU A 17 18.47 12.84 5.67
CA GLU A 17 18.11 11.72 4.80
C GLU A 17 16.62 11.69 4.44
N PHE A 18 15.78 12.40 5.20
CA PHE A 18 14.34 12.57 4.97
C PHE A 18 13.99 13.96 4.45
N ALA A 19 14.95 14.78 4.11
CA ALA A 19 14.73 16.14 3.62
C ALA A 19 13.83 16.16 2.38
N GLY A 20 12.74 16.91 2.46
CA GLY A 20 11.75 17.06 1.38
C GLY A 20 10.67 15.97 1.31
N PHE A 21 10.71 14.96 2.20
CA PHE A 21 9.67 13.92 2.26
C PHE A 21 9.39 13.36 3.67
N GLY A 22 9.94 13.95 4.73
CA GLY A 22 9.76 13.47 6.10
C GLY A 22 8.28 13.38 6.53
N GLU A 23 7.41 14.24 6.02
CA GLU A 23 5.98 14.19 6.24
C GLU A 23 5.30 12.92 5.65
N HIS A 24 5.95 12.27 4.69
CA HIS A 24 5.47 11.02 4.09
C HIS A 24 5.79 9.77 4.93
N LEU A 25 6.42 9.88 6.09
CA LEU A 25 6.40 8.80 7.07
C LEU A 25 4.95 8.37 7.33
N MET A 26 4.07 9.35 7.50
CA MET A 26 2.63 9.16 7.56
C MET A 26 1.93 10.39 6.97
N LEU A 27 1.54 10.33 5.70
CA LEU A 27 0.76 11.42 5.09
C LEU A 27 -0.62 11.46 5.75
N CYS A 28 -0.90 12.50 6.53
CA CYS A 28 -2.12 12.62 7.32
C CYS A 28 -2.53 14.09 7.53
N ARG A 29 -3.59 14.32 8.30
CA ARG A 29 -4.02 15.69 8.68
C ARG A 29 -2.94 16.35 9.54
N PRO A 30 -2.75 17.69 9.44
CA PRO A 30 -1.81 18.41 10.30
C PRO A 30 -2.02 18.14 11.79
N SER A 31 -3.26 18.13 12.28
CA SER A 31 -3.57 17.83 13.68
C SER A 31 -3.22 16.39 14.10
N THR A 32 -3.22 15.43 13.18
CA THR A 32 -2.76 14.06 13.45
C THR A 32 -1.24 14.05 13.49
N TRP A 33 -0.59 14.73 12.55
CA TRP A 33 0.86 14.86 12.51
C TRP A 33 1.41 15.54 13.79
N GLU A 34 0.78 16.62 14.25
CA GLU A 34 1.11 17.29 15.51
C GLU A 34 1.05 16.35 16.72
N ARG A 35 0.01 15.50 16.81
CA ARG A 35 -0.10 14.49 17.88
C ARG A 35 0.96 13.40 17.82
N MET A 36 1.43 13.09 16.61
CA MET A 36 2.43 12.04 16.39
C MET A 36 3.86 12.54 16.57
N TRP A 37 4.08 13.83 16.43
CA TRP A 37 5.40 14.47 16.37
C TRP A 37 6.37 14.00 17.44
N ASP A 38 5.93 14.00 18.70
CA ASP A 38 6.73 13.60 19.86
C ASP A 38 6.54 12.13 20.26
N LYS A 39 5.88 11.33 19.42
CA LYS A 39 5.68 9.90 19.70
C LYS A 39 6.83 9.09 19.12
N PRO A 40 7.34 8.06 19.83
CA PRO A 40 8.28 7.12 19.25
C PRO A 40 7.74 6.50 17.96
N ILE A 41 8.62 6.29 16.99
CA ILE A 41 8.22 5.78 15.66
C ILE A 41 7.50 4.44 15.71
N VAL A 42 7.81 3.63 16.71
CA VAL A 42 7.19 2.32 16.94
C VAL A 42 5.98 2.38 17.89
N SER A 43 5.54 3.55 18.33
CA SER A 43 4.49 3.69 19.36
C SER A 43 3.12 3.15 18.95
N HIS A 44 2.85 3.00 17.65
CA HIS A 44 1.64 2.36 17.14
C HIS A 44 1.74 0.84 17.06
N MET A 45 2.96 0.33 17.10
CA MET A 45 3.22 -1.08 17.20
C MET A 45 3.17 -1.46 18.68
N ASN A 46 2.52 -2.53 18.99
CA ASN A 46 2.56 -3.10 20.35
C ASN A 46 3.98 -3.67 20.58
N SER A 47 4.99 -2.76 20.60
CA SER A 47 6.41 -3.12 20.58
C SER A 47 6.81 -4.04 21.74
N ASP A 48 6.08 -3.94 22.86
CA ASP A 48 6.30 -4.81 24.01
C ASP A 48 5.75 -6.24 23.80
N THR A 49 4.75 -6.39 22.92
CA THR A 49 4.11 -7.66 22.61
C THR A 49 4.45 -8.17 21.19
N ASN A 50 4.90 -7.29 20.30
CA ASN A 50 5.34 -7.64 18.95
C ASN A 50 6.67 -6.95 18.57
N PRO A 51 7.82 -7.43 19.11
CA PRO A 51 9.12 -6.87 18.77
C PRO A 51 9.51 -7.06 17.29
N TYR A 52 8.91 -8.04 16.61
CA TYR A 52 9.14 -8.28 15.18
C TYR A 52 8.58 -7.14 14.33
N ALA A 53 7.37 -6.67 14.61
CA ALA A 53 6.77 -5.54 13.91
C ALA A 53 7.63 -4.27 14.07
N ALA A 54 8.11 -3.99 15.28
CA ALA A 54 9.02 -2.87 15.53
C ALA A 54 10.34 -3.00 14.74
N ALA A 55 10.93 -4.19 14.70
CA ALA A 55 12.14 -4.46 13.93
C ALA A 55 11.95 -4.23 12.43
N ARG A 56 10.79 -4.61 11.87
CA ARG A 56 10.45 -4.38 10.45
C ARG A 56 10.35 -2.88 10.12
N VAL A 57 9.68 -2.10 10.99
CA VAL A 57 9.61 -0.64 10.86
C VAL A 57 11.00 -0.03 10.82
N LEU A 58 11.84 -0.36 11.79
CA LEU A 58 13.21 0.15 11.87
C LEU A 58 14.05 -0.28 10.66
N ARG A 59 13.89 -1.51 10.18
CA ARG A 59 14.57 -2.00 8.98
C ARG A 59 14.20 -1.18 7.75
N GLY A 60 12.91 -0.91 7.54
CA GLY A 60 12.42 -0.10 6.42
C GLY A 60 12.97 1.33 6.42
N LEU A 61 12.94 1.97 7.58
CA LEU A 61 13.45 3.35 7.74
C LEU A 61 14.97 3.43 7.62
N ASN A 62 15.70 2.49 8.23
CA ASN A 62 17.17 2.44 8.11
C ASN A 62 17.59 2.14 6.66
N ARG A 63 16.79 1.38 5.90
CA ARG A 63 17.05 1.19 4.47
C ARG A 63 16.99 2.50 3.68
N ILE A 64 16.09 3.41 4.02
CA ILE A 64 16.05 4.77 3.42
C ILE A 64 17.35 5.51 3.73
N VAL A 65 17.78 5.50 5.00
CA VAL A 65 19.05 6.14 5.44
C VAL A 65 20.23 5.58 4.65
N GLU A 66 20.37 4.25 4.57
CA GLU A 66 21.44 3.59 3.82
C GLU A 66 21.47 4.00 2.34
N LEU A 67 20.31 4.09 1.70
CA LEU A 67 20.19 4.45 0.30
C LEU A 67 20.61 5.91 0.06
N VAL A 68 20.18 6.82 0.92
CA VAL A 68 20.54 8.25 0.81
C VAL A 68 22.02 8.47 1.14
N ASP A 69 22.55 7.83 2.18
CA ASP A 69 23.97 7.90 2.55
C ASP A 69 24.89 7.35 1.43
N ALA A 70 24.41 6.37 0.68
CA ALA A 70 25.08 5.87 -0.53
C ALA A 70 24.97 6.83 -1.75
N GLY A 71 24.35 7.99 -1.61
CA GLY A 71 24.14 8.97 -2.68
C GLY A 71 22.97 8.64 -3.61
N GLY A 72 22.11 7.68 -3.23
CA GLY A 72 20.92 7.32 -3.99
C GLY A 72 19.78 8.32 -3.79
N ARG A 73 18.97 8.52 -4.83
CA ARG A 73 17.69 9.23 -4.72
C ARG A 73 16.60 8.23 -4.38
N VAL A 74 15.90 8.46 -3.26
CA VAL A 74 14.80 7.58 -2.80
C VAL A 74 13.43 8.11 -3.23
N ALA A 75 13.18 9.43 -3.15
CA ALA A 75 11.87 10.02 -3.41
C ALA A 75 11.80 10.71 -4.79
N TYR A 76 10.74 10.45 -5.53
CA TYR A 76 10.51 10.97 -6.89
C TYR A 76 9.14 11.63 -6.98
N ASP A 77 9.09 12.82 -7.61
CA ASP A 77 7.86 13.44 -8.11
C ASP A 77 7.48 12.76 -9.41
N ILE A 78 6.25 12.26 -9.50
CA ILE A 78 5.77 11.53 -10.70
C ILE A 78 4.86 12.38 -11.57
N TRP A 79 4.31 13.47 -11.04
CA TRP A 79 3.58 14.46 -11.78
C TRP A 79 4.49 15.63 -12.15
N ASP A 80 4.39 16.12 -13.37
CA ASP A 80 5.19 17.26 -13.80
C ASP A 80 4.64 18.61 -13.30
N GLU A 81 5.39 19.69 -13.49
CA GLU A 81 4.98 21.02 -13.01
C GLU A 81 3.69 21.50 -13.68
N ALA A 82 3.48 21.19 -14.96
CA ALA A 82 2.24 21.58 -15.66
C ALA A 82 1.03 20.83 -15.09
N ASP A 83 1.20 19.56 -14.72
CA ASP A 83 0.20 18.76 -14.02
C ASP A 83 -0.12 19.33 -12.64
N CYS A 84 0.91 19.74 -11.91
CA CYS A 84 0.78 20.33 -10.56
C CYS A 84 0.17 21.76 -10.61
N ILE A 85 0.33 22.51 -11.69
CA ILE A 85 -0.36 23.79 -11.89
C ILE A 85 -1.86 23.55 -12.12
N ARG A 86 -2.23 22.51 -12.90
CA ARG A 86 -3.63 22.15 -13.14
C ARG A 86 -4.34 21.61 -11.90
N ASP A 87 -3.63 20.82 -11.11
CA ASP A 87 -4.12 20.26 -9.84
C ASP A 87 -2.99 20.29 -8.79
N PRO A 88 -2.97 21.33 -7.91
CA PRO A 88 -1.92 21.48 -6.90
C PRO A 88 -1.80 20.30 -5.92
N THR A 89 -2.85 19.50 -5.79
CA THR A 89 -2.84 18.33 -4.91
C THR A 89 -1.89 17.23 -5.38
N ARG A 90 -1.50 17.24 -6.65
CA ARG A 90 -0.51 16.32 -7.23
C ARG A 90 0.89 16.48 -6.64
N ARG A 91 1.20 17.63 -6.02
CA ARG A 91 2.47 17.86 -5.31
C ARG A 91 2.64 16.98 -4.07
N TYR A 92 1.54 16.46 -3.52
CA TYR A 92 1.57 15.53 -2.39
C TYR A 92 1.87 14.07 -2.81
N VAL A 93 1.91 13.79 -4.10
CA VAL A 93 2.20 12.44 -4.61
C VAL A 93 3.70 12.24 -4.69
N LYS A 94 4.19 11.16 -4.08
CA LYS A 94 5.61 10.77 -4.12
C LYS A 94 5.71 9.27 -4.43
N LEU A 95 6.77 8.91 -5.11
CA LEU A 95 7.13 7.53 -5.37
C LEU A 95 8.50 7.24 -4.76
N PHE A 96 8.57 6.33 -3.80
CA PHE A 96 9.80 5.97 -3.08
C PHE A 96 10.39 4.71 -3.70
N PHE A 97 11.63 4.76 -4.15
CA PHE A 97 12.31 3.65 -4.79
C PHE A 97 13.28 2.93 -3.85
N PHE A 98 13.06 1.63 -3.70
CA PHE A 98 13.92 0.69 -2.98
C PHE A 98 14.49 -0.28 -4.01
N PRO A 99 15.74 -0.09 -4.45
CA PRO A 99 16.34 -0.95 -5.47
C PRO A 99 16.62 -2.34 -4.92
N GLY A 100 16.19 -3.34 -5.68
CA GLY A 100 16.48 -4.75 -5.50
C GLY A 100 17.56 -5.23 -6.47
N ARG A 101 17.35 -6.42 -7.07
CA ARG A 101 18.28 -6.95 -8.07
C ARG A 101 18.15 -6.17 -9.40
N PRO A 102 19.27 -5.68 -9.97
CA PRO A 102 19.25 -5.00 -11.26
C PRO A 102 18.57 -5.82 -12.36
N GLY A 103 17.69 -5.19 -13.12
CA GLY A 103 16.92 -5.83 -14.19
C GLY A 103 15.79 -6.74 -13.74
N ALA A 104 15.56 -6.89 -12.44
CA ALA A 104 14.42 -7.66 -11.92
C ALA A 104 13.08 -6.92 -12.10
N PRO A 105 11.94 -7.63 -12.06
CA PRO A 105 10.62 -7.04 -12.00
C PRO A 105 10.45 -6.08 -10.83
N PHE A 106 9.40 -5.27 -10.88
CA PHE A 106 9.11 -4.34 -9.79
C PHE A 106 7.74 -4.58 -9.16
N ILE A 107 7.60 -4.11 -7.92
CA ILE A 107 6.37 -4.16 -7.16
C ILE A 107 6.03 -2.73 -6.73
N ILE A 108 4.78 -2.30 -6.94
CA ILE A 108 4.26 -1.07 -6.37
C ILE A 108 3.55 -1.42 -5.06
N ALA A 109 3.98 -0.82 -3.95
CA ALA A 109 3.41 -1.00 -2.63
C ALA A 109 2.53 0.21 -2.26
N LEU A 110 1.30 -0.09 -1.81
CA LEU A 110 0.25 0.86 -1.46
C LEU A 110 -0.09 0.72 0.01
N SER A 111 0.36 1.65 0.84
CA SER A 111 0.03 1.64 2.26
C SER A 111 -1.43 2.03 2.52
N GLY A 112 -1.99 1.52 3.61
CA GLY A 112 -3.34 1.84 4.08
C GLY A 112 -3.42 3.15 4.86
N GLY A 113 -4.55 3.31 5.56
CA GLY A 113 -4.88 4.48 6.37
C GLY A 113 -6.28 5.02 6.10
N GLY A 114 -7.20 4.16 5.61
CA GLY A 114 -8.62 4.46 5.42
C GLY A 114 -8.91 5.62 4.47
N TYR A 115 -8.03 5.88 3.49
CA TYR A 115 -8.04 7.07 2.63
C TYR A 115 -8.01 8.42 3.42
N GLN A 116 -7.79 8.36 4.73
CA GLN A 116 -7.60 9.51 5.61
C GLN A 116 -6.13 9.78 5.93
N SER A 117 -5.29 8.80 5.70
CA SER A 117 -3.82 8.87 5.81
C SER A 117 -3.18 7.85 4.87
N VAL A 118 -1.85 7.94 4.72
CA VAL A 118 -1.04 6.89 4.09
C VAL A 118 0.07 6.54 5.09
N CYS A 119 0.03 5.34 5.65
CA CYS A 119 0.86 4.94 6.80
C CYS A 119 2.12 4.18 6.33
N HIS A 120 3.02 4.87 5.63
CA HIS A 120 4.20 4.22 5.03
C HIS A 120 5.13 3.59 6.05
N GLN A 121 5.29 4.20 7.24
CA GLN A 121 6.15 3.70 8.31
C GLN A 121 5.72 2.33 8.84
N MET A 122 4.43 1.98 8.71
CA MET A 122 3.88 0.70 9.21
C MET A 122 3.83 -0.38 8.14
N GLU A 123 3.72 -0.03 6.87
CA GLU A 123 3.36 -0.97 5.80
C GLU A 123 4.33 -0.92 4.62
N GLY A 124 4.29 0.12 3.79
CA GLY A 124 5.07 0.20 2.56
C GLY A 124 6.59 0.20 2.79
N PHE A 125 7.08 0.98 3.74
CA PHE A 125 8.52 1.02 4.03
C PHE A 125 9.03 -0.26 4.70
N PRO A 126 8.33 -0.88 5.66
CA PRO A 126 8.72 -2.17 6.22
C PRO A 126 8.74 -3.33 5.23
N VAL A 127 7.78 -3.40 4.30
CA VAL A 127 7.72 -4.51 3.35
C VAL A 127 8.77 -4.42 2.25
N ALA A 128 9.22 -3.21 1.92
CA ALA A 128 10.15 -2.99 0.81
C ALA A 128 11.47 -3.77 0.94
N PRO A 129 12.18 -3.77 2.10
CA PRO A 129 13.39 -4.59 2.27
C PRO A 129 13.14 -6.10 2.18
N GLU A 130 11.97 -6.60 2.61
CA GLU A 130 11.63 -8.03 2.51
C GLU A 130 11.47 -8.47 1.06
N LEU A 131 10.80 -7.65 0.25
CA LEU A 131 10.67 -7.88 -1.17
C LEU A 131 12.00 -7.68 -1.93
N ASN A 132 12.86 -6.76 -1.47
CA ASN A 132 14.22 -6.63 -2.00
C ASN A 132 15.08 -7.88 -1.74
N ASP A 133 14.97 -8.51 -0.56
CA ASP A 133 15.68 -9.77 -0.25
C ASP A 133 15.25 -10.89 -1.20
N ALA A 134 14.00 -10.89 -1.64
CA ALA A 134 13.50 -11.80 -2.68
C ALA A 134 13.95 -11.41 -4.09
N GLY A 135 14.63 -10.28 -4.25
CA GLY A 135 15.23 -9.81 -5.51
C GLY A 135 14.37 -8.81 -6.29
N TYR A 136 13.18 -8.45 -5.83
CA TYR A 136 12.31 -7.49 -6.51
C TYR A 136 12.74 -6.05 -6.28
N ASN A 137 12.55 -5.19 -7.27
CA ASN A 137 12.60 -3.76 -7.09
C ASN A 137 11.26 -3.27 -6.51
N VAL A 138 11.28 -2.35 -5.54
CA VAL A 138 10.05 -1.92 -4.89
C VAL A 138 9.86 -0.41 -5.00
N PHE A 139 8.66 -0.01 -5.36
CA PHE A 139 8.24 1.39 -5.38
C PHE A 139 7.07 1.56 -4.40
N VAL A 140 7.23 2.40 -3.38
CA VAL A 140 6.17 2.72 -2.43
C VAL A 140 5.50 4.00 -2.88
N LEU A 141 4.20 3.95 -3.17
CA LEU A 141 3.45 5.10 -3.67
C LEU A 141 2.72 5.82 -2.54
N SER A 142 3.05 7.08 -2.35
CA SER A 142 2.27 8.04 -1.57
C SER A 142 1.22 8.67 -2.48
N TYR A 143 0.00 8.14 -2.44
CA TYR A 143 -1.11 8.58 -3.28
C TYR A 143 -1.96 9.63 -2.56
N ARG A 144 -2.77 10.38 -3.31
CA ARG A 144 -3.65 11.43 -2.75
C ARG A 144 -4.73 10.84 -1.85
N VAL A 145 -4.93 11.47 -0.71
CA VAL A 145 -5.95 11.14 0.29
C VAL A 145 -6.59 12.41 0.82
N ARG A 146 -7.78 12.35 1.42
CA ARG A 146 -8.49 13.46 2.08
C ARG A 146 -8.74 14.68 1.18
N ILE A 147 -8.95 14.46 -0.09
CA ILE A 147 -9.27 15.50 -1.07
C ILE A 147 -10.68 15.21 -1.56
N GLU A 148 -11.55 16.19 -1.51
CA GLU A 148 -12.94 16.05 -1.96
C GLU A 148 -13.13 16.59 -3.39
N PRO A 149 -13.74 15.84 -4.31
CA PRO A 149 -13.98 14.40 -4.25
C PRO A 149 -12.67 13.62 -4.28
N LEU A 150 -12.59 12.46 -3.61
CA LEU A 150 -11.35 11.68 -3.59
C LEU A 150 -11.16 10.90 -4.88
N MET A 151 -12.13 10.06 -5.21
CA MET A 151 -12.04 9.24 -6.43
C MET A 151 -12.27 10.11 -7.69
N PRO A 152 -11.55 9.88 -8.79
CA PRO A 152 -10.62 8.77 -9.04
C PRO A 152 -9.14 9.09 -8.71
N ARG A 153 -8.82 10.09 -7.90
CA ARG A 153 -7.43 10.58 -7.70
C ARG A 153 -6.42 9.51 -7.27
N PRO A 154 -6.71 8.60 -6.29
CA PRO A 154 -5.76 7.56 -5.90
C PRO A 154 -5.42 6.60 -7.05
N ILE A 155 -6.42 6.20 -7.83
CA ILE A 155 -6.20 5.28 -8.95
C ILE A 155 -5.50 5.98 -10.13
N ASP A 156 -5.74 7.27 -10.35
CA ASP A 156 -4.97 8.11 -11.29
C ASP A 156 -3.49 8.17 -10.88
N ASP A 157 -3.21 8.30 -9.58
CA ASP A 157 -1.84 8.32 -9.05
C ASP A 157 -1.15 6.97 -9.22
N LEU A 158 -1.88 5.86 -9.02
CA LEU A 158 -1.37 4.51 -9.28
C LEU A 158 -1.08 4.30 -10.77
N ASN A 159 -2.00 4.69 -11.66
CA ASN A 159 -1.78 4.68 -13.10
C ASN A 159 -0.52 5.49 -13.48
N ARG A 160 -0.38 6.70 -12.91
CA ARG A 160 0.78 7.54 -13.19
C ARG A 160 2.08 6.91 -12.68
N ALA A 161 2.06 6.28 -11.49
CA ALA A 161 3.21 5.58 -10.94
C ALA A 161 3.65 4.40 -11.81
N VAL A 162 2.72 3.55 -12.24
CA VAL A 162 3.00 2.44 -13.17
C VAL A 162 3.65 2.96 -14.46
N ARG A 163 3.03 3.95 -15.11
CA ARG A 163 3.58 4.55 -16.33
C ARG A 163 4.95 5.17 -16.11
N PHE A 164 5.12 5.92 -15.03
CA PHE A 164 6.38 6.56 -14.70
C PHE A 164 7.53 5.55 -14.57
N VAL A 165 7.30 4.42 -13.88
CA VAL A 165 8.31 3.38 -13.75
C VAL A 165 8.59 2.70 -15.10
N LEU A 166 7.56 2.37 -15.89
CA LEU A 166 7.71 1.75 -17.20
C LEU A 166 8.44 2.65 -18.19
N GLU A 167 8.13 3.95 -18.21
CA GLU A 167 8.77 4.98 -19.04
C GLU A 167 10.26 5.16 -18.66
N ASN A 168 10.59 5.02 -17.38
CA ASN A 168 11.94 5.17 -16.83
C ASN A 168 12.61 3.83 -16.47
N SER A 169 12.15 2.72 -17.02
CA SER A 169 12.62 1.36 -16.66
C SER A 169 14.14 1.19 -16.83
N THR A 170 14.73 1.83 -17.82
CA THR A 170 16.19 1.83 -18.02
C THR A 170 16.92 2.62 -16.93
N VAL A 171 16.36 3.75 -16.48
CA VAL A 171 16.95 4.59 -15.42
C VAL A 171 16.92 3.86 -14.07
N PHE A 172 15.78 3.21 -13.77
CA PHE A 172 15.62 2.41 -12.55
C PHE A 172 16.27 1.02 -12.66
N ASN A 173 16.69 0.62 -13.84
CA ASN A 173 17.22 -0.72 -14.13
C ASN A 173 16.25 -1.82 -13.66
N VAL A 174 15.00 -1.74 -14.12
CA VAL A 174 13.92 -2.69 -13.80
C VAL A 174 13.36 -3.33 -15.09
N ALA A 175 12.87 -4.56 -14.97
CA ALA A 175 12.07 -5.17 -16.03
C ALA A 175 10.70 -4.49 -16.16
N LYS A 176 10.08 -4.57 -17.36
CA LYS A 176 8.73 -4.03 -17.60
C LYS A 176 7.61 -4.98 -17.15
N SER A 177 7.87 -5.78 -16.14
CA SER A 177 6.93 -6.71 -15.51
C SER A 177 6.72 -6.30 -14.08
N TYR A 178 5.46 -6.24 -13.61
CA TYR A 178 5.17 -5.70 -12.29
C TYR A 178 4.02 -6.42 -11.58
N ALA A 179 3.99 -6.27 -10.26
CA ALA A 179 2.88 -6.61 -9.39
C ALA A 179 2.51 -5.40 -8.52
N VAL A 180 1.35 -5.47 -7.87
CA VAL A 180 0.91 -4.48 -6.90
C VAL A 180 0.63 -5.17 -5.58
N ILE A 181 1.15 -4.63 -4.47
CA ILE A 181 0.83 -5.05 -3.11
C ILE A 181 0.14 -3.90 -2.38
N GLY A 182 -0.95 -4.18 -1.70
CA GLY A 182 -1.67 -3.18 -0.94
C GLY A 182 -2.05 -3.65 0.45
N PHE A 183 -2.25 -2.69 1.36
CA PHE A 183 -2.55 -2.88 2.76
C PHE A 183 -3.82 -2.10 3.12
N SER A 184 -4.84 -2.73 3.74
CA SER A 184 -6.07 -2.04 4.16
C SER A 184 -6.70 -1.22 3.00
N ALA A 185 -6.90 0.07 3.14
CA ALA A 185 -7.36 0.96 2.06
C ALA A 185 -6.43 0.93 0.82
N GLY A 186 -5.12 0.75 1.01
CA GLY A 186 -4.18 0.52 -0.10
C GLY A 186 -4.40 -0.83 -0.79
N ALA A 187 -4.91 -1.84 -0.08
CA ALA A 187 -5.30 -3.12 -0.68
C ALA A 187 -6.62 -2.99 -1.45
N HIS A 188 -7.56 -2.15 -1.01
CA HIS A 188 -8.72 -1.77 -1.81
C HIS A 188 -8.27 -1.12 -3.13
N LEU A 189 -7.36 -0.14 -3.08
CA LEU A 189 -6.81 0.51 -4.27
C LEU A 189 -6.06 -0.48 -5.18
N ALA A 190 -5.29 -1.42 -4.61
CA ALA A 190 -4.63 -2.47 -5.38
C ALA A 190 -5.64 -3.41 -6.05
N ALA A 191 -6.72 -3.76 -5.34
CA ALA A 191 -7.79 -4.58 -5.85
C ALA A 191 -8.61 -3.85 -6.95
N GLU A 192 -8.91 -2.55 -6.75
CA GLU A 192 -9.56 -1.70 -7.76
C GLU A 192 -8.74 -1.63 -9.06
N TRP A 193 -7.40 -1.66 -8.97
CA TRP A 193 -6.54 -1.71 -10.16
C TRP A 193 -6.77 -2.94 -11.03
N GLY A 194 -7.27 -4.04 -10.46
CA GLY A 194 -7.63 -5.28 -11.19
C GLY A 194 -9.02 -5.26 -11.83
N THR A 195 -9.94 -4.38 -11.43
CA THR A 195 -11.35 -4.41 -11.83
C THR A 195 -11.59 -4.07 -13.31
N ASP A 196 -12.73 -4.55 -13.84
CA ASP A 196 -13.17 -4.30 -15.21
C ASP A 196 -13.64 -2.84 -15.43
N ASN A 197 -14.21 -2.22 -14.39
CA ASN A 197 -14.82 -0.89 -14.49
C ASN A 197 -13.85 0.28 -14.28
N LYS A 198 -12.83 0.14 -13.39
CA LYS A 198 -11.93 1.24 -13.00
C LYS A 198 -10.46 0.86 -13.03
N GLY A 199 -10.12 -0.40 -13.33
CA GLY A 199 -8.78 -0.95 -13.25
C GLY A 199 -7.86 -0.61 -14.41
N PHE A 200 -6.74 -1.31 -14.49
CA PHE A 200 -5.66 -1.11 -15.48
C PHE A 200 -6.16 -1.03 -16.93
N ALA A 201 -7.18 -1.82 -17.27
CA ALA A 201 -7.75 -1.87 -18.61
C ALA A 201 -8.39 -0.53 -19.00
N SER A 202 -9.11 0.13 -18.09
CA SER A 202 -9.73 1.44 -18.30
C SER A 202 -8.71 2.54 -18.57
N TYR A 203 -7.47 2.37 -18.08
CA TYR A 203 -6.35 3.28 -18.36
C TYR A 203 -5.50 2.87 -19.57
N GLY A 204 -5.82 1.77 -20.23
CA GLY A 204 -5.01 1.22 -21.34
C GLY A 204 -3.60 0.82 -20.86
N CYS A 205 -3.46 0.36 -19.62
CA CYS A 205 -2.24 -0.21 -19.08
C CYS A 205 -2.21 -1.72 -19.27
N GLU A 206 -1.00 -2.29 -19.34
CA GLU A 206 -0.84 -3.74 -19.23
C GLU A 206 -1.21 -4.19 -17.81
N ALA A 207 -1.81 -5.38 -17.72
CA ALA A 207 -2.17 -5.98 -16.44
C ALA A 207 -0.94 -6.17 -15.54
N PRO A 208 -1.04 -5.94 -14.22
CA PRO A 208 -0.05 -6.46 -13.29
C PRO A 208 -0.03 -7.99 -13.37
N LYS A 209 1.14 -8.58 -13.17
CA LYS A 209 1.29 -10.05 -13.21
C LYS A 209 0.65 -10.74 -12.02
N ALA A 210 0.52 -10.02 -10.90
CA ALA A 210 -0.17 -10.48 -9.70
C ALA A 210 -0.57 -9.29 -8.82
N LEU A 211 -1.55 -9.53 -7.95
CA LEU A 211 -1.93 -8.64 -6.84
C LEU A 211 -1.66 -9.35 -5.51
N VAL A 212 -1.27 -8.58 -4.50
CA VAL A 212 -1.18 -9.04 -3.11
C VAL A 212 -2.06 -8.14 -2.25
N LEU A 213 -3.09 -8.70 -1.64
CA LEU A 213 -4.11 -7.98 -0.89
C LEU A 213 -4.02 -8.33 0.61
N CYS A 214 -3.57 -7.38 1.41
CA CYS A 214 -3.39 -7.53 2.84
C CYS A 214 -4.58 -6.91 3.56
N TYR A 215 -5.40 -7.70 4.27
CA TYR A 215 -6.57 -7.25 5.04
C TYR A 215 -7.45 -6.21 4.33
N ALA A 216 -7.82 -6.53 3.09
CA ALA A 216 -8.48 -5.60 2.17
C ALA A 216 -9.97 -5.43 2.46
N PRO A 217 -10.52 -4.20 2.53
CA PRO A 217 -11.94 -3.96 2.37
C PRO A 217 -12.35 -4.21 0.91
N ILE A 218 -13.19 -5.20 0.67
CA ILE A 218 -13.58 -5.67 -0.67
C ILE A 218 -15.05 -5.30 -0.97
N ASP A 219 -15.94 -5.62 -0.04
CA ASP A 219 -17.34 -5.24 -0.08
C ASP A 219 -17.56 -4.10 0.92
N LEU A 220 -17.90 -2.93 0.41
CA LEU A 220 -18.00 -1.73 1.23
C LEU A 220 -19.31 -1.64 2.00
N HIS A 221 -20.33 -2.44 1.68
CA HIS A 221 -21.61 -2.45 2.40
C HIS A 221 -21.48 -2.76 3.89
N GLY A 222 -20.49 -3.58 4.29
CA GLY A 222 -20.26 -3.91 5.69
C GLY A 222 -19.65 -2.78 6.52
N LEU A 223 -19.12 -1.74 5.88
CA LEU A 223 -18.49 -0.60 6.53
C LEU A 223 -19.48 0.53 6.87
N GLU A 224 -20.71 0.47 6.37
CA GLU A 224 -21.74 1.50 6.55
C GLU A 224 -22.14 1.73 8.02
N ASN A 225 -22.00 0.71 8.86
CA ASN A 225 -22.43 0.72 10.26
C ASN A 225 -21.28 0.96 11.24
N THR A 226 -20.08 1.21 10.76
CA THR A 226 -18.97 1.61 11.63
C THR A 226 -19.15 3.08 12.04
N SER A 227 -18.70 3.43 13.25
CA SER A 227 -18.76 4.80 13.77
C SER A 227 -17.98 5.83 12.93
N ASP A 228 -17.29 5.37 11.91
CA ASP A 228 -16.50 6.17 10.98
C ASP A 228 -16.89 5.92 9.52
N ASN A 229 -17.98 6.57 9.08
CA ASN A 229 -18.42 6.55 7.68
C ASN A 229 -17.43 7.26 6.73
N ARG A 230 -16.35 7.85 7.23
CA ARG A 230 -15.41 8.66 6.43
C ARG A 230 -14.75 7.86 5.30
N PHE A 231 -14.56 6.55 5.46
CA PHE A 231 -14.05 5.71 4.37
C PHE A 231 -15.03 5.70 3.19
N ILE A 232 -16.29 5.37 3.46
CA ILE A 232 -17.35 5.32 2.45
C ILE A 232 -17.56 6.69 1.82
N ASP A 233 -17.65 7.75 2.65
CA ASP A 233 -17.85 9.12 2.17
C ASP A 233 -16.67 9.57 1.29
N SER A 234 -15.42 9.18 1.64
CA SER A 234 -14.25 9.46 0.82
C SER A 234 -14.29 8.74 -0.52
N VAL A 235 -14.70 7.48 -0.54
CA VAL A 235 -14.73 6.67 -1.78
C VAL A 235 -15.88 7.09 -2.69
N CYS A 236 -17.09 7.24 -2.16
CA CYS A 236 -18.29 7.56 -2.95
C CYS A 236 -18.39 9.06 -3.29
N GLY A 237 -17.83 9.95 -2.44
CA GLY A 237 -17.83 11.39 -2.65
C GLY A 237 -19.22 11.97 -2.89
N GLU A 238 -19.33 12.93 -3.81
CA GLU A 238 -20.59 13.61 -4.16
C GLU A 238 -21.65 12.69 -4.78
N ALA A 239 -21.26 11.57 -5.40
CA ALA A 239 -22.17 10.57 -5.92
C ALA A 239 -22.93 9.83 -4.80
N GLY A 240 -22.43 9.96 -3.56
CA GLY A 240 -23.06 9.37 -2.39
C GLY A 240 -23.10 7.85 -2.42
N ARG A 241 -23.89 7.27 -1.55
CA ARG A 241 -23.99 5.80 -1.39
C ARG A 241 -24.58 5.09 -2.59
N ASP A 242 -25.23 5.79 -3.51
CA ASP A 242 -25.75 5.22 -4.76
C ASP A 242 -24.61 4.71 -5.68
N ALA A 243 -23.38 5.25 -5.50
CA ALA A 243 -22.19 4.81 -6.23
C ALA A 243 -21.40 3.71 -5.50
N LEU A 244 -21.86 3.22 -4.34
CA LEU A 244 -21.12 2.27 -3.51
C LEU A 244 -20.79 0.98 -4.26
N GLU A 245 -21.74 0.47 -5.04
CA GLU A 245 -21.57 -0.74 -5.85
C GLU A 245 -20.36 -0.65 -6.79
N ASP A 246 -20.13 0.52 -7.37
CA ASP A 246 -19.01 0.77 -8.29
C ASP A 246 -17.64 0.58 -7.64
N PHE A 247 -17.56 0.58 -6.31
CA PHE A 247 -16.36 0.42 -5.50
C PHE A 247 -16.34 -0.87 -4.68
N CYS A 248 -17.37 -1.72 -4.80
CA CYS A 248 -17.38 -3.05 -4.23
C CYS A 248 -16.62 -4.00 -5.15
N ILE A 249 -15.37 -4.27 -4.83
CA ILE A 249 -14.42 -5.00 -5.69
C ILE A 249 -14.96 -6.36 -6.13
N ASN A 250 -15.61 -7.11 -5.23
CA ASN A 250 -16.17 -8.44 -5.51
C ASN A 250 -17.20 -8.44 -6.64
N GLN A 251 -17.78 -7.30 -7.00
CA GLN A 251 -18.74 -7.16 -8.08
C GLN A 251 -18.07 -6.88 -9.44
N HIS A 252 -16.80 -6.54 -9.43
CA HIS A 252 -16.02 -6.12 -10.60
C HIS A 252 -14.81 -7.02 -10.86
N VAL A 253 -14.79 -8.22 -10.28
CA VAL A 253 -13.82 -9.27 -10.63
C VAL A 253 -14.30 -9.94 -11.92
N TRP A 254 -13.38 -10.07 -12.88
CA TRP A 254 -13.66 -10.57 -14.22
C TRP A 254 -12.58 -11.56 -14.69
N GLU A 255 -12.75 -12.20 -15.82
CA GLU A 255 -11.89 -13.26 -16.33
C GLU A 255 -10.41 -12.84 -16.56
N GLN A 256 -10.15 -11.53 -16.74
CA GLN A 256 -8.81 -10.99 -16.90
C GLN A 256 -8.28 -10.29 -15.63
N TYR A 257 -9.00 -10.46 -14.51
CA TYR A 257 -8.50 -9.99 -13.22
C TYR A 257 -7.17 -10.66 -12.90
N PRO A 258 -6.17 -9.94 -12.37
CA PRO A 258 -4.85 -10.52 -12.13
C PRO A 258 -4.88 -11.64 -11.08
N PRO A 259 -4.02 -12.67 -11.20
CA PRO A 259 -3.80 -13.65 -10.15
C PRO A 259 -3.55 -12.98 -8.82
N THR A 260 -4.17 -13.46 -7.74
CA THR A 260 -4.23 -12.73 -6.48
C THR A 260 -3.81 -13.59 -5.28
N TYR A 261 -2.86 -13.09 -4.48
CA TYR A 261 -2.61 -13.59 -3.13
C TYR A 261 -3.30 -12.70 -2.12
N LEU A 262 -3.99 -13.27 -1.14
CA LEU A 262 -4.69 -12.49 -0.12
C LEU A 262 -4.55 -13.09 1.27
N TRP A 263 -4.51 -12.23 2.30
CA TRP A 263 -4.52 -12.69 3.67
C TRP A 263 -5.27 -11.72 4.59
N GLN A 264 -5.80 -12.27 5.70
CA GLN A 264 -6.50 -11.52 6.72
C GLN A 264 -6.47 -12.27 8.04
N CYS A 265 -6.76 -11.60 9.16
CA CYS A 265 -6.96 -12.22 10.46
C CYS A 265 -8.45 -12.37 10.76
N ALA A 266 -8.84 -13.51 11.34
CA ALA A 266 -10.23 -13.81 11.66
C ALA A 266 -10.80 -12.94 12.80
N ASP A 267 -9.94 -12.32 13.58
CA ASP A 267 -10.27 -11.39 14.67
C ASP A 267 -10.11 -9.92 14.29
N ASP A 268 -10.04 -9.60 12.98
CA ASP A 268 -10.00 -8.23 12.47
C ASP A 268 -11.32 -7.51 12.78
N ASP A 269 -11.26 -6.45 13.59
CA ASP A 269 -12.40 -5.66 14.06
C ASP A 269 -12.56 -4.30 13.33
N ILE A 270 -11.71 -4.04 12.35
CA ILE A 270 -11.77 -2.84 11.49
C ILE A 270 -12.31 -3.18 10.12
N VAL A 271 -11.75 -4.21 9.48
CA VAL A 271 -12.25 -4.75 8.20
C VAL A 271 -12.74 -6.17 8.44
N SER A 272 -14.07 -6.38 8.30
CA SER A 272 -14.66 -7.70 8.54
C SER A 272 -13.93 -8.81 7.78
N PRO A 273 -13.61 -9.94 8.42
CA PRO A 273 -13.02 -11.12 7.78
C PRO A 273 -13.88 -11.69 6.62
N ASP A 274 -15.16 -11.35 6.56
CA ASP A 274 -16.03 -11.72 5.45
C ASP A 274 -15.53 -11.17 4.11
N ASN A 275 -14.76 -10.07 4.12
CA ASN A 275 -14.18 -9.52 2.90
C ASN A 275 -13.22 -10.51 2.22
N TYR A 276 -12.44 -11.26 3.00
CA TYR A 276 -11.58 -12.32 2.47
C TYR A 276 -12.40 -13.34 1.69
N LYS A 277 -13.48 -13.86 2.29
CA LYS A 277 -14.35 -14.85 1.65
C LYS A 277 -15.02 -14.28 0.39
N LYS A 278 -15.56 -13.07 0.46
CA LYS A 278 -16.21 -12.41 -0.69
C LYS A 278 -15.25 -12.25 -1.86
N MET A 279 -13.99 -11.93 -1.60
CA MET A 279 -12.99 -11.85 -2.65
C MET A 279 -12.66 -13.22 -3.24
N VAL A 280 -12.48 -14.25 -2.40
CA VAL A 280 -12.25 -15.63 -2.85
C VAL A 280 -13.41 -16.12 -3.72
N ASP A 281 -14.66 -15.95 -3.26
CA ASP A 281 -15.85 -16.36 -4.01
C ASP A 281 -15.93 -15.65 -5.39
N ALA A 282 -15.56 -14.37 -5.46
CA ALA A 282 -15.53 -13.62 -6.72
C ALA A 282 -14.43 -14.07 -7.67
N LEU A 283 -13.22 -14.36 -7.16
CA LEU A 283 -12.11 -14.89 -7.94
C LEU A 283 -12.41 -16.28 -8.49
N ASP A 284 -13.02 -17.16 -7.67
CA ASP A 284 -13.49 -18.49 -8.08
C ASP A 284 -14.53 -18.39 -9.20
N ALA A 285 -15.51 -17.51 -9.03
CA ALA A 285 -16.57 -17.31 -10.03
C ALA A 285 -16.04 -16.80 -11.38
N ALA A 286 -14.98 -16.00 -11.36
CA ALA A 286 -14.30 -15.49 -12.56
C ALA A 286 -13.23 -16.46 -13.12
N GLY A 287 -12.93 -17.58 -12.43
CA GLY A 287 -11.91 -18.53 -12.81
C GLY A 287 -10.47 -17.98 -12.68
N VAL A 288 -10.27 -17.03 -11.78
CA VAL A 288 -8.97 -16.38 -11.56
C VAL A 288 -8.17 -17.16 -10.51
N HIS A 289 -6.92 -17.48 -10.83
CA HIS A 289 -6.04 -18.17 -9.88
C HIS A 289 -5.75 -17.30 -8.65
N HIS A 290 -5.93 -17.86 -7.47
CA HIS A 290 -5.64 -17.19 -6.22
C HIS A 290 -5.12 -18.16 -5.17
N GLU A 291 -4.38 -17.63 -4.22
CA GLU A 291 -3.92 -18.29 -3.00
C GLU A 291 -4.13 -17.35 -1.83
N GLY A 292 -4.24 -17.87 -0.63
CA GLY A 292 -4.36 -17.00 0.53
C GLY A 292 -4.45 -17.72 1.86
N VAL A 293 -4.41 -16.92 2.93
CA VAL A 293 -4.43 -17.41 4.32
C VAL A 293 -5.35 -16.55 5.17
N MET A 294 -6.25 -17.23 5.91
CA MET A 294 -6.96 -16.63 7.03
C MET A 294 -6.24 -17.03 8.31
N TYR A 295 -5.56 -16.08 8.94
CA TYR A 295 -4.92 -16.31 10.24
C TYR A 295 -5.96 -16.24 11.37
N PRO A 296 -5.85 -17.06 12.43
CA PRO A 296 -6.86 -17.10 13.49
C PRO A 296 -6.90 -15.79 14.31
N GLU A 297 -5.77 -15.13 14.50
CA GLU A 297 -5.63 -13.93 15.34
C GLU A 297 -4.53 -13.00 14.82
N GLY A 298 -4.54 -11.73 15.23
CA GLY A 298 -3.60 -10.67 14.85
C GLY A 298 -4.28 -9.32 14.66
N GLY A 299 -5.60 -9.32 14.48
CA GLY A 299 -6.37 -8.11 14.24
C GLY A 299 -6.02 -7.42 12.93
N HIS A 300 -6.49 -6.19 12.77
CA HIS A 300 -6.16 -5.37 11.61
C HIS A 300 -4.70 -4.94 11.64
N ALA A 301 -3.98 -5.11 10.54
CA ALA A 301 -2.57 -4.71 10.38
C ALA A 301 -1.62 -5.32 11.43
N LEU A 302 -1.97 -6.48 11.99
CA LEU A 302 -1.23 -7.17 13.06
C LEU A 302 -1.03 -6.32 14.32
N MET A 303 -2.01 -5.47 14.63
CA MET A 303 -1.97 -4.62 15.82
C MET A 303 -2.40 -5.33 17.10
N LYS A 304 -2.89 -6.57 17.03
CA LYS A 304 -3.21 -7.42 18.18
C LYS A 304 -2.13 -8.48 18.38
N PRO A 305 -2.02 -9.07 19.58
CA PRO A 305 -1.16 -10.24 19.81
C PRO A 305 -1.52 -11.37 18.85
N HIS A 306 -0.52 -12.09 18.35
CA HIS A 306 -0.66 -13.19 17.42
C HIS A 306 0.50 -14.17 17.52
N ALA A 307 0.34 -15.32 16.90
CA ALA A 307 1.39 -16.32 16.82
C ALA A 307 2.53 -15.87 15.88
N PRO A 308 3.79 -16.22 16.19
CA PRO A 308 4.95 -15.75 15.41
C PRO A 308 4.91 -16.08 13.89
N GLU A 309 4.22 -17.15 13.51
CA GLU A 309 4.07 -17.54 12.09
C GLU A 309 3.30 -16.50 11.27
N VAL A 310 2.43 -15.71 11.90
CA VAL A 310 1.68 -14.64 11.23
C VAL A 310 2.61 -13.50 10.78
N ASP A 311 3.69 -13.26 11.51
CA ASP A 311 4.73 -12.29 11.14
C ASP A 311 5.41 -12.62 9.80
N HIS A 312 5.35 -13.89 9.41
CA HIS A 312 5.96 -14.39 8.17
C HIS A 312 5.00 -14.40 6.96
N TRP A 313 3.85 -13.73 7.04
CA TRP A 313 2.87 -13.66 5.95
C TRP A 313 3.50 -13.27 4.59
N CYS A 314 4.52 -12.43 4.61
CA CYS A 314 5.21 -11.96 3.41
C CYS A 314 5.91 -13.10 2.64
N LEU A 315 6.32 -14.18 3.32
CA LEU A 315 6.94 -15.35 2.66
C LEU A 315 5.95 -16.05 1.72
N GLY A 316 4.67 -16.20 2.13
CA GLY A 316 3.62 -16.75 1.27
C GLY A 316 3.37 -15.86 0.05
N ALA A 317 3.29 -14.55 0.26
CA ALA A 317 3.15 -13.59 -0.84
C ALA A 317 4.35 -13.63 -1.81
N ILE A 318 5.58 -13.73 -1.31
CA ILE A 318 6.80 -13.84 -2.13
C ILE A 318 6.80 -15.15 -2.95
N GLU A 319 6.41 -16.26 -2.34
CA GLU A 319 6.34 -17.55 -3.06
C GLU A 319 5.32 -17.51 -4.19
N PHE A 320 4.13 -16.94 -3.92
CA PHE A 320 3.14 -16.70 -4.96
C PHE A 320 3.68 -15.81 -6.09
N LEU A 321 4.30 -14.68 -5.75
CA LEU A 321 4.85 -13.73 -6.72
C LEU A 321 5.92 -14.35 -7.62
N LYS A 322 6.74 -15.29 -7.14
CA LYS A 322 7.74 -16.01 -7.95
C LYS A 322 7.09 -16.80 -9.10
N GLY A 323 5.88 -17.28 -8.90
CA GLY A 323 5.14 -17.99 -9.96
C GLY A 323 4.76 -17.08 -11.15
N TYR A 324 4.73 -15.76 -10.97
CA TYR A 324 4.26 -14.79 -11.97
C TYR A 324 5.31 -13.78 -12.43
N LEU A 325 6.24 -13.44 -11.55
CA LEU A 325 7.28 -12.44 -11.85
C LEU A 325 8.63 -13.08 -12.19
N GLY A 326 8.87 -14.30 -11.74
CA GLY A 326 10.15 -15.01 -11.92
C GLY A 326 11.19 -14.61 -10.88
#